data_29231c93e8bf1f314bfa96f63b9c6367
#
_entry.id   29231c93e8bf1f314bfa96f63b9c6367
#
_cell.length_a   1.000
_cell.length_b   1.000
_cell.length_c   1.000
_cell.angle_alpha   90.00
_cell.angle_beta   90.00
_cell.angle_gamma   90.00
#
_symmetry.space_group_name_H-M   'P 1'
#
loop_
_entity.id
_entity.type
_entity.pdbx_description
1 polymer ?
#
loop_
_entity_poly.entity_id
_entity_poly.type
_entity_poly.pdbx_seq_one_letter_code
_entity_poly.pdbx_strand_id
1 'polypeptide(L)'
;MSNDLHINRVTIADVAKAAGVSLSTVDRVLNGRAPVRRDTAERIHAVAESIGFHAAGVIRERVRGKRMRHRLGFLLEQPDVAFYRELAEALVRANDAQGEFCEAPTIEYMDDISPEAVSLRLRALAQRVDAVALVAADHPLIGAEIERLKAKGVPVFALISDLSTAARAGYAGLDNRSVGRTAAWFITQMAHEPGKLAIFVGSHRFQCQELCEMSFRSYMREHAPSFELMEPLVTLESNQLAEEGTRDLLHRHPDIVGIFVAGGGVDGVLRALREHRKNNSGPRPIGVARELTERVREGLLTGDLHAALSHPLPQLAQALVAMMVNVLETPTLGLQQTIVPLDTQTPESA
;
A
#
# COMPACT_ATOMS: atom_id res chain seq x y z
N MET A 1 -41.58 48.67 -26.50
CA MET A 1 -42.03 47.62 -25.56
C MET A 1 -40.80 46.93 -25.06
N SER A 2 -40.25 47.43 -23.93
CA SER A 2 -39.09 46.86 -23.30
C SER A 2 -39.53 45.69 -22.39
N ASN A 3 -39.07 44.51 -22.72
CA ASN A 3 -39.41 43.29 -21.98
C ASN A 3 -38.30 43.12 -20.92
N ASP A 4 -38.53 43.67 -19.72
CA ASP A 4 -37.72 43.45 -18.54
C ASP A 4 -37.92 42.01 -18.05
N LEU A 5 -37.05 41.11 -18.49
CA LEU A 5 -36.92 39.79 -17.88
C LEU A 5 -36.34 39.96 -16.46
N HIS A 6 -37.22 40.08 -15.44
CA HIS A 6 -36.81 39.91 -14.05
C HIS A 6 -36.26 38.48 -13.86
N ILE A 7 -34.97 38.31 -14.00
CA ILE A 7 -34.26 37.09 -13.53
C ILE A 7 -34.43 37.09 -12.02
N ASN A 8 -35.33 36.24 -11.51
CA ASN A 8 -35.57 36.07 -10.08
C ASN A 8 -34.31 35.47 -9.43
N ARG A 9 -33.43 36.33 -8.94
CA ARG A 9 -32.15 35.95 -8.36
C ARG A 9 -32.39 35.24 -7.03
N VAL A 10 -31.95 33.98 -6.91
CA VAL A 10 -32.02 33.18 -5.67
C VAL A 10 -31.40 33.96 -4.52
N THR A 11 -32.13 34.12 -3.42
CA THR A 11 -31.78 34.91 -2.25
C THR A 11 -31.33 34.03 -1.08
N ILE A 12 -30.69 34.62 -0.05
CA ILE A 12 -30.37 33.94 1.20
C ILE A 12 -31.62 33.37 1.88
N ALA A 13 -32.78 34.04 1.73
CA ALA A 13 -34.07 33.58 2.26
C ALA A 13 -34.52 32.30 1.59
N ASP A 14 -34.34 32.16 0.29
CA ASP A 14 -34.67 30.96 -0.46
C ASP A 14 -33.78 29.77 -0.03
N VAL A 15 -32.47 30.00 0.18
CA VAL A 15 -31.57 29.01 0.73
C VAL A 15 -32.01 28.59 2.14
N ALA A 16 -32.34 29.53 3.01
CA ALA A 16 -32.79 29.26 4.37
C ALA A 16 -34.06 28.41 4.41
N LYS A 17 -35.02 28.77 3.57
CA LYS A 17 -36.29 28.04 3.43
C LYS A 17 -36.06 26.62 2.90
N ALA A 18 -35.29 26.48 1.85
CA ALA A 18 -35.03 25.20 1.23
C ALA A 18 -34.16 24.27 2.13
N ALA A 19 -33.21 24.82 2.90
CA ALA A 19 -32.39 24.08 3.83
C ALA A 19 -33.05 23.79 5.19
N GLY A 20 -34.27 24.34 5.44
CA GLY A 20 -34.99 24.18 6.71
C GLY A 20 -34.28 24.80 7.91
N VAL A 21 -33.63 25.97 7.72
CA VAL A 21 -32.89 26.69 8.76
C VAL A 21 -33.32 28.16 8.82
N SER A 22 -32.89 28.87 9.87
CA SER A 22 -33.13 30.30 9.97
C SER A 22 -32.25 31.10 9.02
N LEU A 23 -32.71 32.26 8.58
CA LEU A 23 -31.94 33.22 7.77
C LEU A 23 -30.59 33.54 8.43
N SER A 24 -30.59 33.74 9.76
CA SER A 24 -29.37 34.01 10.53
C SER A 24 -28.38 32.85 10.52
N THR A 25 -28.85 31.61 10.37
CA THR A 25 -27.97 30.44 10.25
C THR A 25 -27.26 30.42 8.89
N VAL A 26 -27.95 30.74 7.80
CA VAL A 26 -27.33 30.87 6.47
C VAL A 26 -26.35 32.05 6.43
N ASP A 27 -26.73 33.19 7.03
CA ASP A 27 -25.85 34.37 7.12
C ASP A 27 -24.56 34.08 7.91
N ARG A 28 -24.66 33.30 9.01
CA ARG A 28 -23.47 32.86 9.80
C ARG A 28 -22.56 31.96 8.96
N VAL A 29 -23.08 31.04 8.17
CA VAL A 29 -22.27 30.19 7.30
C VAL A 29 -21.64 31.02 6.18
N LEU A 30 -22.40 31.89 5.52
CA LEU A 30 -21.93 32.73 4.43
C LEU A 30 -20.84 33.74 4.88
N ASN A 31 -21.03 34.38 6.03
CA ASN A 31 -20.14 35.43 6.53
C ASN A 31 -19.12 34.95 7.58
N GLY A 32 -19.19 33.69 8.05
CA GLY A 32 -18.26 33.15 9.04
C GLY A 32 -18.33 33.78 10.43
N ARG A 33 -19.45 34.45 10.77
CA ARG A 33 -19.57 35.28 12.01
C ARG A 33 -19.74 34.45 13.29
N ALA A 34 -20.16 33.19 13.20
CA ALA A 34 -20.30 32.30 14.35
C ALA A 34 -20.27 30.83 13.93
N PRO A 35 -19.86 29.88 14.81
CA PRO A 35 -19.83 28.47 14.50
C PRO A 35 -21.26 27.93 14.24
N VAL A 36 -21.42 27.17 13.16
CA VAL A 36 -22.60 26.40 12.82
C VAL A 36 -22.21 24.92 12.81
N ARG A 37 -23.12 24.03 13.24
CA ARG A 37 -22.86 22.58 13.19
C ARG A 37 -22.56 22.14 11.76
N ARG A 38 -21.59 21.27 11.60
CA ARG A 38 -21.08 20.80 10.30
C ARG A 38 -22.20 20.29 9.39
N ASP A 39 -23.02 19.36 9.87
CA ASP A 39 -24.13 18.78 9.10
C ASP A 39 -25.11 19.85 8.60
N THR A 40 -25.31 20.91 9.40
CA THR A 40 -26.16 22.05 9.04
C THR A 40 -25.50 22.90 7.95
N ALA A 41 -24.19 23.14 8.04
CA ALA A 41 -23.45 23.92 7.05
C ALA A 41 -23.32 23.18 5.72
N GLU A 42 -23.07 21.87 5.72
CA GLU A 42 -23.05 21.00 4.53
C GLU A 42 -24.42 20.94 3.85
N ARG A 43 -25.51 20.81 4.62
CA ARG A 43 -26.88 20.87 4.08
C ARG A 43 -27.20 22.21 3.44
N ILE A 44 -26.79 23.33 4.05
CA ILE A 44 -26.94 24.67 3.48
C ILE A 44 -26.18 24.77 2.15
N HIS A 45 -24.95 24.25 2.09
CA HIS A 45 -24.16 24.25 0.85
C HIS A 45 -24.82 23.44 -0.25
N ALA A 46 -25.20 22.18 0.03
CA ALA A 46 -25.86 21.31 -0.96
C ALA A 46 -27.15 21.93 -1.52
N VAL A 47 -27.95 22.57 -0.65
CA VAL A 47 -29.16 23.27 -1.07
C VAL A 47 -28.82 24.51 -1.89
N ALA A 48 -27.85 25.33 -1.48
CA ALA A 48 -27.43 26.52 -2.20
C ALA A 48 -26.95 26.18 -3.63
N GLU A 49 -26.22 25.07 -3.79
CA GLU A 49 -25.80 24.55 -5.09
C GLU A 49 -26.98 24.09 -5.94
N SER A 50 -27.89 23.31 -5.37
CA SER A 50 -29.04 22.74 -6.09
C SER A 50 -30.03 23.79 -6.61
N ILE A 51 -30.21 24.93 -5.91
CA ILE A 51 -31.08 26.02 -6.32
C ILE A 51 -30.36 27.14 -7.10
N GLY A 52 -29.07 26.99 -7.38
CA GLY A 52 -28.29 27.95 -8.15
C GLY A 52 -28.01 29.28 -7.41
N PHE A 53 -27.79 29.24 -6.10
CA PHE A 53 -27.46 30.44 -5.33
C PHE A 53 -26.07 30.97 -5.74
N HIS A 54 -26.01 32.23 -6.14
CA HIS A 54 -24.79 32.82 -6.71
C HIS A 54 -23.56 32.76 -5.79
N ALA A 55 -23.74 32.74 -4.46
CA ALA A 55 -22.68 32.64 -3.48
C ALA A 55 -22.48 31.21 -2.90
N ALA A 56 -23.00 30.17 -3.57
CA ALA A 56 -22.78 28.77 -3.17
C ALA A 56 -21.29 28.42 -3.06
N GLY A 57 -20.44 28.98 -3.96
CA GLY A 57 -18.99 28.83 -3.89
C GLY A 57 -18.37 29.39 -2.61
N VAL A 58 -18.85 30.54 -2.12
CA VAL A 58 -18.38 31.13 -0.86
C VAL A 58 -18.78 30.26 0.34
N ILE A 59 -20.01 29.72 0.32
CA ILE A 59 -20.47 28.77 1.34
C ILE A 59 -19.60 27.52 1.30
N ARG A 60 -19.29 26.97 0.13
CA ARG A 60 -18.39 25.83 -0.07
C ARG A 60 -17.02 26.10 0.56
N GLU A 61 -16.39 27.24 0.27
CA GLU A 61 -15.10 27.63 0.84
C GLU A 61 -15.15 27.78 2.36
N ARG A 62 -16.25 28.32 2.92
CA ARG A 62 -16.44 28.47 4.36
C ARG A 62 -16.69 27.13 5.07
N VAL A 63 -17.40 26.21 4.45
CA VAL A 63 -17.59 24.83 4.92
C VAL A 63 -16.26 24.08 4.84
N ARG A 64 -15.50 24.26 3.73
CA ARG A 64 -14.14 23.70 3.54
C ARG A 64 -13.12 24.27 4.51
N GLY A 65 -13.11 25.61 4.74
CA GLY A 65 -12.12 26.28 5.59
C GLY A 65 -12.18 25.91 7.09
N LYS A 66 -13.13 25.07 7.51
CA LYS A 66 -13.20 24.43 8.83
C LYS A 66 -12.80 22.96 8.84
N ARG A 67 -12.37 22.38 7.71
CA ARG A 67 -11.84 21.02 7.73
C ARG A 67 -10.53 21.01 8.49
N MET A 68 -10.46 20.22 9.57
CA MET A 68 -9.17 19.94 10.21
C MET A 68 -8.32 19.20 9.19
N ARG A 69 -7.11 19.67 8.98
CA ARG A 69 -6.13 18.98 8.14
C ARG A 69 -5.72 17.71 8.85
N HIS A 70 -5.78 16.58 8.15
CA HIS A 70 -5.41 15.30 8.70
C HIS A 70 -3.89 15.13 8.69
N ARG A 71 -3.35 14.63 9.77
CA ARG A 71 -1.94 14.27 9.92
C ARG A 71 -1.81 12.77 9.72
N LEU A 72 -1.24 12.36 8.60
CA LEU A 72 -1.04 10.96 8.27
C LEU A 72 0.39 10.54 8.61
N GLY A 73 0.53 9.37 9.23
CA GLY A 73 1.81 8.76 9.57
C GLY A 73 2.02 7.45 8.82
N PHE A 74 3.26 7.22 8.37
CA PHE A 74 3.64 6.00 7.67
C PHE A 74 4.86 5.41 8.35
N LEU A 75 4.75 4.17 8.80
CA LEU A 75 5.81 3.42 9.45
C LEU A 75 6.30 2.34 8.49
N LEU A 76 7.46 2.55 7.89
CA LEU A 76 8.04 1.73 6.86
C LEU A 76 9.26 0.97 7.40
N GLU A 77 9.67 -0.07 6.71
CA GLU A 77 10.88 -0.81 7.07
C GLU A 77 12.12 -0.19 6.43
N GLN A 78 13.25 -0.57 6.86
CA GLN A 78 14.62 -0.43 6.38
C GLN A 78 14.87 0.67 5.32
N PRO A 79 15.40 1.82 5.71
CA PRO A 79 15.61 2.96 4.79
C PRO A 79 16.60 2.65 3.66
N ASP A 80 17.48 1.65 3.85
CA ASP A 80 18.48 1.24 2.86
C ASP A 80 17.88 0.39 1.72
N VAL A 81 16.67 -0.14 1.89
CA VAL A 81 15.95 -0.88 0.86
C VAL A 81 15.26 0.08 -0.10
N ALA A 82 15.64 0.06 -1.39
CA ALA A 82 15.15 0.96 -2.42
C ALA A 82 13.61 0.99 -2.51
N PHE A 83 12.97 -0.17 -2.41
CA PHE A 83 11.51 -0.30 -2.42
C PHE A 83 10.82 0.62 -1.41
N TYR A 84 11.31 0.67 -0.14
CA TYR A 84 10.67 1.49 0.88
C TYR A 84 10.90 2.98 0.69
N ARG A 85 12.03 3.39 0.06
CA ARG A 85 12.24 4.79 -0.33
C ARG A 85 11.29 5.21 -1.44
N GLU A 86 11.14 4.40 -2.49
CA GLU A 86 10.22 4.65 -3.60
C GLU A 86 8.76 4.67 -3.13
N LEU A 87 8.40 3.76 -2.22
CA LEU A 87 7.09 3.75 -1.57
C LEU A 87 6.84 5.03 -0.77
N ALA A 88 7.81 5.47 0.03
CA ALA A 88 7.71 6.72 0.79
C ALA A 88 7.48 7.94 -0.11
N GLU A 89 8.23 8.04 -1.21
CA GLU A 89 8.02 9.11 -2.19
C GLU A 89 6.63 9.06 -2.83
N ALA A 90 6.12 7.87 -3.15
CA ALA A 90 4.77 7.72 -3.67
C ALA A 90 3.71 8.15 -2.65
N LEU A 91 3.90 7.79 -1.36
CA LEU A 91 3.02 8.19 -0.26
C LEU A 91 3.02 9.71 -0.04
N VAL A 92 4.18 10.35 -0.09
CA VAL A 92 4.28 11.82 -0.01
C VAL A 92 3.52 12.46 -1.16
N ARG A 93 3.76 12.03 -2.41
CA ARG A 93 3.04 12.56 -3.58
C ARG A 93 1.53 12.35 -3.48
N ALA A 94 1.08 11.18 -3.03
CA ALA A 94 -0.33 10.88 -2.85
C ALA A 94 -0.98 11.74 -1.74
N ASN A 95 -0.25 11.99 -0.65
CA ASN A 95 -0.70 12.87 0.42
C ASN A 95 -0.79 14.33 -0.04
N ASP A 96 0.22 14.83 -0.75
CA ASP A 96 0.24 16.20 -1.28
C ASP A 96 -0.90 16.44 -2.29
N ALA A 97 -1.28 15.41 -3.04
CA ALA A 97 -2.43 15.47 -3.94
C ALA A 97 -3.77 15.66 -3.21
N GLN A 98 -3.86 15.39 -1.89
CA GLN A 98 -5.02 15.72 -1.07
C GLN A 98 -5.13 17.24 -0.77
N GLY A 99 -4.08 18.00 -1.04
CA GLY A 99 -4.07 19.47 -0.90
C GLY A 99 -4.40 19.93 0.50
N GLU A 100 -5.51 20.69 0.64
CA GLU A 100 -5.93 21.26 1.91
C GLU A 100 -6.45 20.27 2.94
N PHE A 101 -6.66 18.99 2.57
CA PHE A 101 -7.20 17.97 3.47
C PHE A 101 -6.14 17.36 4.38
N CYS A 102 -4.87 17.37 3.96
CA CYS A 102 -3.78 16.78 4.71
C CYS A 102 -2.69 17.79 5.02
N GLU A 103 -2.02 17.60 6.14
CA GLU A 103 -0.72 18.20 6.43
C GLU A 103 0.38 17.39 5.76
N ALA A 104 1.63 17.89 5.77
CA ALA A 104 2.77 17.11 5.32
C ALA A 104 2.84 15.78 6.10
N PRO A 105 3.01 14.64 5.44
CA PRO A 105 2.95 13.35 6.10
C PRO A 105 4.19 13.11 6.95
N THR A 106 4.05 12.31 8.00
CA THR A 106 5.19 11.86 8.79
C THR A 106 5.62 10.48 8.30
N ILE A 107 6.82 10.37 7.72
CA ILE A 107 7.42 9.10 7.32
C ILE A 107 8.46 8.71 8.38
N GLU A 108 8.34 7.52 8.93
CA GLU A 108 9.34 6.91 9.81
C GLU A 108 9.79 5.56 9.26
N TYR A 109 11.07 5.27 9.39
CA TYR A 109 11.66 3.99 9.03
C TYR A 109 12.07 3.21 10.27
N MET A 110 12.07 1.89 10.16
CA MET A 110 12.47 0.96 11.21
C MET A 110 13.68 0.14 10.76
N ASP A 111 14.79 0.29 11.48
CA ASP A 111 15.97 -0.57 11.30
C ASP A 111 15.77 -1.91 12.05
N ASP A 112 15.13 -1.85 13.22
CA ASP A 112 14.74 -3.02 14.01
C ASP A 112 13.25 -3.32 13.76
N ILE A 113 12.99 -4.45 13.12
CA ILE A 113 11.64 -4.95 12.79
C ILE A 113 11.12 -5.98 13.82
N SER A 114 11.78 -6.10 14.98
CA SER A 114 11.26 -6.92 16.08
C SER A 114 9.87 -6.42 16.51
N PRO A 115 8.96 -7.32 16.92
CA PRO A 115 7.61 -6.94 17.32
C PRO A 115 7.56 -5.89 18.44
N GLU A 116 8.53 -5.91 19.34
CA GLU A 116 8.69 -4.96 20.43
C GLU A 116 9.05 -3.55 19.89
N ALA A 117 10.03 -3.47 18.99
CA ALA A 117 10.46 -2.23 18.39
C ALA A 117 9.34 -1.62 17.52
N VAL A 118 8.68 -2.44 16.70
CA VAL A 118 7.53 -2.02 15.89
C VAL A 118 6.41 -1.45 16.75
N SER A 119 6.03 -2.17 17.82
CA SER A 119 4.96 -1.72 18.74
C SER A 119 5.31 -0.40 19.43
N LEU A 120 6.57 -0.22 19.82
CA LEU A 120 7.05 1.04 20.43
C LEU A 120 7.01 2.20 19.43
N ARG A 121 7.52 2.00 18.22
CA ARG A 121 7.53 3.00 17.15
C ARG A 121 6.10 3.38 16.73
N LEU A 122 5.23 2.39 16.53
CA LEU A 122 3.83 2.59 16.20
C LEU A 122 3.13 3.47 17.25
N ARG A 123 3.34 3.18 18.54
CA ARG A 123 2.82 3.97 19.65
C ARG A 123 3.33 5.40 19.65
N ALA A 124 4.62 5.60 19.39
CA ALA A 124 5.24 6.93 19.37
C ALA A 124 4.73 7.77 18.19
N LEU A 125 4.63 7.18 17.00
CA LEU A 125 4.10 7.84 15.81
C LEU A 125 2.64 8.24 16.00
N ALA A 126 1.82 7.36 16.54
CA ALA A 126 0.38 7.58 16.79
C ALA A 126 0.08 8.73 17.76
N GLN A 127 1.04 9.23 18.54
CA GLN A 127 0.87 10.43 19.38
C GLN A 127 0.89 11.75 18.59
N ARG A 128 1.42 11.72 17.36
CA ARG A 128 1.67 12.92 16.54
C ARG A 128 0.79 13.00 15.30
N VAL A 129 0.08 11.92 14.98
CA VAL A 129 -0.72 11.79 13.76
C VAL A 129 -2.14 11.34 14.07
N ASP A 130 -3.04 11.51 13.12
CA ASP A 130 -4.46 11.16 13.28
C ASP A 130 -4.77 9.75 12.77
N ALA A 131 -3.93 9.20 11.88
CA ALA A 131 -3.99 7.83 11.38
C ALA A 131 -2.58 7.32 11.06
N VAL A 132 -2.35 6.01 11.17
CA VAL A 132 -1.08 5.37 10.83
C VAL A 132 -1.30 4.26 9.83
N ALA A 133 -0.44 4.19 8.80
CA ALA A 133 -0.26 2.97 8.00
C ALA A 133 1.13 2.38 8.26
N LEU A 134 1.20 1.05 8.37
CA LEU A 134 2.48 0.39 8.63
C LEU A 134 2.69 -0.84 7.75
N VAL A 135 3.96 -1.08 7.42
CA VAL A 135 4.44 -2.36 6.93
C VAL A 135 5.03 -3.12 8.10
N ALA A 136 4.52 -4.30 8.41
CA ALA A 136 5.03 -5.11 9.52
C ALA A 136 4.72 -6.60 9.34
N ALA A 137 5.54 -7.44 9.96
CA ALA A 137 5.24 -8.84 10.18
C ALA A 137 4.08 -8.99 11.17
N ASP A 138 3.20 -9.98 10.94
CA ASP A 138 2.07 -10.22 11.82
C ASP A 138 2.53 -10.81 13.17
N HIS A 139 2.17 -10.13 14.24
CA HIS A 139 2.54 -10.56 15.59
C HIS A 139 1.50 -10.11 16.64
N PRO A 140 1.19 -10.94 17.67
CA PRO A 140 0.22 -10.58 18.71
C PRO A 140 0.51 -9.27 19.45
N LEU A 141 1.79 -8.92 19.68
CA LEU A 141 2.16 -7.65 20.33
C LEU A 141 1.76 -6.44 19.47
N ILE A 142 1.96 -6.53 18.16
CA ILE A 142 1.56 -5.48 17.21
C ILE A 142 0.03 -5.40 17.16
N GLY A 143 -0.66 -6.54 17.10
CA GLY A 143 -2.13 -6.60 17.15
C GLY A 143 -2.69 -5.93 18.41
N ALA A 144 -2.13 -6.24 19.59
CA ALA A 144 -2.54 -5.63 20.85
C ALA A 144 -2.31 -4.11 20.89
N GLU A 145 -1.22 -3.61 20.25
CA GLU A 145 -0.99 -2.16 20.15
C GLU A 145 -2.00 -1.50 19.21
N ILE A 146 -2.34 -2.14 18.08
CA ILE A 146 -3.37 -1.66 17.17
C ILE A 146 -4.75 -1.58 17.86
N GLU A 147 -5.12 -2.60 18.67
CA GLU A 147 -6.35 -2.57 19.48
C GLU A 147 -6.36 -1.38 20.46
N ARG A 148 -5.23 -1.12 21.09
CA ARG A 148 -5.07 0.00 22.03
C ARG A 148 -5.19 1.35 21.34
N LEU A 149 -4.63 1.50 20.13
CA LEU A 149 -4.73 2.71 19.32
C LEU A 149 -6.14 2.93 18.79
N LYS A 150 -6.82 1.87 18.35
CA LYS A 150 -8.23 1.93 17.96
C LYS A 150 -9.11 2.44 19.09
N ALA A 151 -8.89 1.96 20.33
CA ALA A 151 -9.62 2.43 21.52
C ALA A 151 -9.35 3.92 21.83
N LYS A 152 -8.23 4.48 21.37
CA LYS A 152 -7.89 5.91 21.45
C LYS A 152 -8.38 6.73 20.27
N GLY A 153 -9.03 6.12 19.29
CA GLY A 153 -9.53 6.79 18.10
C GLY A 153 -8.48 7.02 17.01
N VAL A 154 -7.33 6.35 17.08
CA VAL A 154 -6.29 6.42 16.04
C VAL A 154 -6.38 5.15 15.19
N PRO A 155 -6.95 5.21 13.95
CA PRO A 155 -7.05 4.08 13.05
C PRO A 155 -5.66 3.70 12.51
N VAL A 156 -5.42 2.38 12.43
CA VAL A 156 -4.18 1.80 11.91
C VAL A 156 -4.49 0.94 10.68
N PHE A 157 -3.73 1.13 9.62
CA PHE A 157 -3.87 0.45 8.33
C PHE A 157 -2.66 -0.45 8.08
N ALA A 158 -2.92 -1.65 7.61
CA ALA A 158 -1.88 -2.53 7.11
C ALA A 158 -1.54 -2.15 5.65
N LEU A 159 -0.26 -2.13 5.32
CA LEU A 159 0.26 -1.78 4.00
C LEU A 159 1.18 -2.90 3.51
N ILE A 160 1.09 -3.30 2.23
CA ILE A 160 1.88 -4.36 1.60
C ILE A 160 1.58 -5.75 2.18
N SER A 161 1.76 -5.95 3.48
CA SER A 161 1.44 -7.17 4.21
C SER A 161 0.24 -6.93 5.13
N ASP A 162 -0.78 -7.75 5.02
CA ASP A 162 -1.94 -7.65 5.90
C ASP A 162 -1.60 -8.16 7.33
N LEU A 163 -2.44 -7.82 8.28
CA LEU A 163 -2.32 -8.19 9.69
C LEU A 163 -3.57 -8.95 10.14
N SER A 164 -3.42 -9.93 11.01
CA SER A 164 -4.53 -10.78 11.46
C SER A 164 -5.50 -10.09 12.41
N THR A 165 -5.07 -9.01 13.08
CA THR A 165 -5.93 -8.31 14.04
C THR A 165 -7.16 -7.69 13.38
N ALA A 166 -8.35 -7.97 13.93
CA ALA A 166 -9.61 -7.36 13.52
C ALA A 166 -9.72 -5.87 13.92
N ALA A 167 -8.75 -5.36 14.67
CA ALA A 167 -8.73 -3.97 15.12
C ALA A 167 -8.17 -3.02 14.06
N ARG A 168 -7.46 -3.52 13.03
CA ARG A 168 -6.98 -2.67 11.93
C ARG A 168 -8.14 -2.00 11.21
N ALA A 169 -7.93 -0.77 10.77
CA ALA A 169 -8.94 0.01 10.04
C ALA A 169 -9.04 -0.40 8.56
N GLY A 170 -7.93 -0.88 8.00
CA GLY A 170 -7.92 -1.34 6.61
C GLY A 170 -6.61 -1.99 6.20
N TYR A 171 -6.60 -2.47 4.94
CA TYR A 171 -5.46 -3.02 4.25
C TYR A 171 -5.36 -2.48 2.83
N ALA A 172 -4.16 -2.15 2.38
CA ALA A 172 -3.85 -1.83 0.99
C ALA A 172 -2.64 -2.65 0.51
N GLY A 173 -2.78 -3.36 -0.60
CA GLY A 173 -1.74 -4.21 -1.15
C GLY A 173 -2.20 -5.00 -2.37
N LEU A 174 -1.47 -6.07 -2.69
CA LEU A 174 -1.79 -7.00 -3.77
C LEU A 174 -2.66 -8.17 -3.31
N ASP A 175 -3.30 -8.84 -4.26
CA ASP A 175 -3.73 -10.22 -4.08
C ASP A 175 -2.49 -11.15 -4.13
N ASN A 176 -1.95 -11.43 -2.97
CA ASN A 176 -0.72 -12.22 -2.84
C ASN A 176 -0.88 -13.68 -3.30
N ARG A 177 -2.11 -14.19 -3.38
CA ARG A 177 -2.38 -15.52 -3.98
C ARG A 177 -2.17 -15.48 -5.48
N SER A 178 -2.65 -14.44 -6.15
CA SER A 178 -2.39 -14.23 -7.57
C SER A 178 -0.90 -14.04 -7.86
N VAL A 179 -0.16 -13.33 -6.98
CA VAL A 179 1.29 -13.15 -7.12
C VAL A 179 2.01 -14.49 -7.13
N GLY A 180 1.80 -15.35 -6.13
CA GLY A 180 2.47 -16.65 -6.05
C GLY A 180 2.12 -17.58 -7.22
N ARG A 181 0.84 -17.60 -7.62
CA ARG A 181 0.40 -18.40 -8.79
C ARG A 181 1.01 -17.89 -10.09
N THR A 182 1.10 -16.57 -10.27
CA THR A 182 1.72 -15.95 -11.44
C THR A 182 3.20 -16.25 -11.50
N ALA A 183 3.93 -16.19 -10.37
CA ALA A 183 5.34 -16.56 -10.30
C ALA A 183 5.56 -18.03 -10.70
N ALA A 184 4.73 -18.95 -10.19
CA ALA A 184 4.78 -20.36 -10.54
C ALA A 184 4.49 -20.59 -12.04
N TRP A 185 3.48 -19.88 -12.57
CA TRP A 185 3.15 -19.93 -13.99
C TRP A 185 4.33 -19.48 -14.87
N PHE A 186 4.95 -18.35 -14.58
CA PHE A 186 6.13 -17.87 -15.33
C PHE A 186 7.23 -18.92 -15.37
N ILE A 187 7.60 -19.47 -14.22
CA ILE A 187 8.69 -20.45 -14.14
C ILE A 187 8.34 -21.71 -14.94
N THR A 188 7.13 -22.24 -14.80
CA THR A 188 6.73 -23.48 -15.48
C THR A 188 6.56 -23.32 -16.98
N GLN A 189 6.16 -22.13 -17.45
CA GLN A 189 6.04 -21.86 -18.90
C GLN A 189 7.39 -21.61 -19.58
N MET A 190 8.38 -21.11 -18.85
CA MET A 190 9.70 -20.80 -19.39
C MET A 190 10.71 -21.94 -19.22
N ALA A 191 10.51 -22.83 -18.26
CA ALA A 191 11.39 -23.99 -18.07
C ALA A 191 11.21 -24.98 -19.20
N HIS A 192 12.33 -25.39 -19.83
CA HIS A 192 12.32 -26.37 -20.93
C HIS A 192 12.00 -27.79 -20.44
N GLU A 193 12.47 -28.12 -19.22
CA GLU A 193 12.27 -29.43 -18.60
C GLU A 193 11.94 -29.26 -17.12
N PRO A 194 11.20 -30.20 -16.52
CA PRO A 194 10.99 -30.24 -15.08
C PRO A 194 12.31 -30.38 -14.31
N GLY A 195 12.40 -29.73 -13.15
CA GLY A 195 13.54 -29.78 -12.27
C GLY A 195 13.19 -29.24 -10.90
N LYS A 196 14.20 -28.88 -10.09
CA LYS A 196 13.99 -28.33 -8.77
C LYS A 196 13.67 -26.84 -8.80
N LEU A 197 12.78 -26.42 -7.90
CA LEU A 197 12.38 -25.03 -7.72
C LEU A 197 12.64 -24.58 -6.30
N ALA A 198 13.16 -23.36 -6.16
CA ALA A 198 13.41 -22.73 -4.87
C ALA A 198 12.54 -21.48 -4.69
N ILE A 199 12.08 -21.28 -3.44
CA ILE A 199 11.40 -20.05 -3.03
C ILE A 199 12.21 -19.43 -1.90
N PHE A 200 12.43 -18.11 -2.00
CA PHE A 200 13.00 -17.30 -0.94
C PHE A 200 11.90 -16.45 -0.29
N VAL A 201 11.83 -16.50 1.02
CA VAL A 201 10.94 -15.67 1.85
C VAL A 201 11.78 -14.94 2.90
N GLY A 202 11.42 -13.72 3.24
CA GLY A 202 12.07 -13.02 4.35
C GLY A 202 11.64 -13.61 5.69
N SER A 203 10.32 -13.73 5.89
CA SER A 203 9.72 -14.37 7.05
C SER A 203 8.28 -14.78 6.75
N HIS A 204 7.86 -15.97 7.20
CA HIS A 204 6.47 -16.42 7.12
C HIS A 204 5.50 -15.60 7.98
N ARG A 205 5.99 -14.73 8.84
CA ARG A 205 5.16 -13.77 9.57
C ARG A 205 4.68 -12.60 8.72
N PHE A 206 5.31 -12.35 7.56
CA PHE A 206 4.72 -11.46 6.55
C PHE A 206 3.65 -12.23 5.78
N GLN A 207 2.37 -11.93 6.05
CA GLN A 207 1.25 -12.64 5.39
C GLN A 207 1.33 -12.55 3.87
N CYS A 208 1.85 -11.46 3.32
CA CYS A 208 2.04 -11.32 1.88
C CYS A 208 3.00 -12.37 1.32
N GLN A 209 4.08 -12.68 2.03
CA GLN A 209 5.08 -13.67 1.60
C GLN A 209 4.58 -15.11 1.83
N GLU A 210 3.95 -15.37 2.98
CA GLU A 210 3.34 -16.66 3.28
C GLU A 210 2.27 -17.03 2.24
N LEU A 211 1.37 -16.12 1.90
CA LEU A 211 0.34 -16.33 0.88
C LEU A 211 0.94 -16.55 -0.52
N CYS A 212 2.03 -15.87 -0.87
CA CYS A 212 2.75 -16.12 -2.11
C CYS A 212 3.33 -17.54 -2.16
N GLU A 213 4.01 -17.96 -1.10
CA GLU A 213 4.60 -19.31 -1.01
C GLU A 213 3.51 -20.38 -1.06
N MET A 214 2.48 -20.28 -0.25
CA MET A 214 1.37 -21.23 -0.22
C MET A 214 0.68 -21.35 -1.58
N SER A 215 0.44 -20.26 -2.26
CA SER A 215 -0.25 -20.25 -3.56
C SER A 215 0.64 -20.71 -4.70
N PHE A 216 1.94 -20.42 -4.65
CA PHE A 216 2.94 -21.02 -5.55
C PHE A 216 2.95 -22.53 -5.42
N ARG A 217 3.06 -23.06 -4.20
CA ARG A 217 3.03 -24.50 -3.90
C ARG A 217 1.72 -25.14 -4.36
N SER A 218 0.60 -24.44 -4.19
CA SER A 218 -0.71 -24.93 -4.66
C SER A 218 -0.75 -25.06 -6.19
N TYR A 219 -0.26 -24.01 -6.90
CA TYR A 219 -0.16 -24.03 -8.35
C TYR A 219 0.69 -25.21 -8.87
N MET A 220 1.85 -25.44 -8.25
CA MET A 220 2.75 -26.54 -8.64
C MET A 220 2.06 -27.91 -8.53
N ARG A 221 1.36 -28.15 -7.42
CA ARG A 221 0.59 -29.41 -7.25
C ARG A 221 -0.53 -29.58 -8.27
N GLU A 222 -1.20 -28.48 -8.63
CA GLU A 222 -2.36 -28.50 -9.55
C GLU A 222 -1.93 -28.65 -11.01
N HIS A 223 -0.85 -27.99 -11.42
CA HIS A 223 -0.54 -27.79 -12.84
C HIS A 223 0.84 -28.29 -13.27
N ALA A 224 1.76 -28.50 -12.35
CA ALA A 224 3.15 -28.86 -12.67
C ALA A 224 3.72 -29.90 -11.68
N PRO A 225 3.06 -31.04 -11.46
CA PRO A 225 3.47 -32.02 -10.44
C PRO A 225 4.79 -32.74 -10.76
N SER A 226 5.33 -32.57 -11.96
CA SER A 226 6.64 -33.12 -12.36
C SER A 226 7.82 -32.30 -11.87
N PHE A 227 7.59 -31.06 -11.39
CA PHE A 227 8.64 -30.24 -10.76
C PHE A 227 8.76 -30.58 -9.28
N GLU A 228 9.98 -30.52 -8.76
CA GLU A 228 10.26 -30.73 -7.33
C GLU A 228 10.38 -29.35 -6.64
N LEU A 229 9.42 -29.00 -5.79
CA LEU A 229 9.48 -27.78 -5.01
C LEU A 229 10.21 -28.05 -3.70
N MET A 230 11.32 -27.37 -3.50
CA MET A 230 12.15 -27.42 -2.29
C MET A 230 11.49 -26.71 -1.11
N GLU A 231 12.00 -26.95 0.10
CA GLU A 231 11.61 -26.16 1.27
C GLU A 231 12.05 -24.70 1.11
N PRO A 232 11.21 -23.73 1.55
CA PRO A 232 11.53 -22.31 1.42
C PRO A 232 12.83 -21.93 2.16
N LEU A 233 13.63 -21.08 1.52
CA LEU A 233 14.78 -20.48 2.17
C LEU A 233 14.36 -19.18 2.85
N VAL A 234 14.60 -19.09 4.16
CA VAL A 234 14.25 -17.93 4.97
C VAL A 234 15.44 -16.99 5.04
N THR A 235 15.29 -15.75 4.53
CA THR A 235 16.39 -14.77 4.43
C THR A 235 16.44 -13.77 5.59
N LEU A 236 15.41 -13.71 6.43
CA LEU A 236 15.23 -12.70 7.48
C LEU A 236 15.39 -11.27 6.95
N GLU A 237 14.91 -11.01 5.73
CA GLU A 237 15.04 -9.74 4.98
C GLU A 237 16.50 -9.33 4.72
N SER A 238 17.48 -10.23 4.91
CA SER A 238 18.91 -9.99 4.79
C SER A 238 19.44 -10.35 3.39
N ASN A 239 20.04 -9.38 2.71
CA ASN A 239 20.72 -9.60 1.44
C ASN A 239 21.92 -10.55 1.57
N GLN A 240 22.60 -10.54 2.71
CA GLN A 240 23.74 -11.44 2.95
C GLN A 240 23.27 -12.90 3.05
N LEU A 241 22.26 -13.17 3.88
CA LEU A 241 21.72 -14.53 4.03
C LEU A 241 21.14 -15.06 2.71
N ALA A 242 20.48 -14.19 1.94
CA ALA A 242 19.98 -14.54 0.62
C ALA A 242 21.09 -14.90 -0.36
N GLU A 243 22.19 -14.16 -0.36
CA GLU A 243 23.35 -14.42 -1.21
C GLU A 243 24.05 -15.74 -0.86
N GLU A 244 24.33 -15.95 0.43
CA GLU A 244 24.94 -17.19 0.93
C GLU A 244 24.04 -18.41 0.64
N GLY A 245 22.75 -18.29 0.94
CA GLY A 245 21.76 -19.34 0.66
C GLY A 245 21.62 -19.67 -0.84
N THR A 246 21.69 -18.67 -1.70
CA THR A 246 21.63 -18.86 -3.15
C THR A 246 22.89 -19.57 -3.67
N ARG A 247 24.08 -19.19 -3.20
CA ARG A 247 25.33 -19.88 -3.58
C ARG A 247 25.32 -21.34 -3.17
N ASP A 248 24.95 -21.61 -1.93
CA ASP A 248 24.86 -22.97 -1.41
C ASP A 248 23.83 -23.81 -2.18
N LEU A 249 22.65 -23.22 -2.45
CA LEU A 249 21.60 -23.84 -3.26
C LEU A 249 22.10 -24.25 -4.65
N LEU A 250 22.71 -23.33 -5.39
CA LEU A 250 23.19 -23.57 -6.75
C LEU A 250 24.36 -24.56 -6.80
N HIS A 251 25.16 -24.61 -5.75
CA HIS A 251 26.27 -25.58 -5.62
C HIS A 251 25.75 -27.00 -5.35
N ARG A 252 24.79 -27.15 -4.45
CA ARG A 252 24.26 -28.47 -4.06
C ARG A 252 23.24 -29.03 -5.06
N HIS A 253 22.56 -28.15 -5.78
CA HIS A 253 21.44 -28.52 -6.67
C HIS A 253 21.66 -27.93 -8.07
N PRO A 254 22.56 -28.49 -8.88
CA PRO A 254 22.79 -28.02 -10.25
C PRO A 254 21.57 -28.21 -11.18
N ASP A 255 20.57 -28.95 -10.74
CA ASP A 255 19.29 -29.24 -11.40
C ASP A 255 18.17 -28.22 -11.04
N ILE A 256 18.54 -27.09 -10.39
CA ILE A 256 17.61 -25.98 -10.17
C ILE A 256 17.24 -25.33 -11.50
N VAL A 257 15.95 -25.31 -11.81
CA VAL A 257 15.40 -24.70 -13.04
C VAL A 257 14.63 -23.41 -12.78
N GLY A 258 14.25 -23.11 -11.52
CA GLY A 258 13.52 -21.89 -11.19
C GLY A 258 13.74 -21.41 -9.77
N ILE A 259 13.73 -20.09 -9.61
CA ILE A 259 13.86 -19.38 -8.33
C ILE A 259 12.81 -18.30 -8.25
N PHE A 260 12.00 -18.32 -7.18
CA PHE A 260 11.07 -17.25 -6.85
C PHE A 260 11.51 -16.53 -5.57
N VAL A 261 11.73 -15.24 -5.63
CA VAL A 261 12.04 -14.39 -4.47
C VAL A 261 10.77 -13.66 -4.06
N ALA A 262 10.08 -14.17 -3.03
CA ALA A 262 8.79 -13.68 -2.57
C ALA A 262 8.91 -12.58 -1.49
N GLY A 263 10.09 -12.32 -0.97
CA GLY A 263 10.37 -11.36 0.09
C GLY A 263 11.70 -10.65 -0.09
N GLY A 264 12.24 -10.13 1.01
CA GLY A 264 13.52 -9.43 1.02
C GLY A 264 14.72 -10.33 0.70
N GLY A 265 15.85 -9.68 0.36
CA GLY A 265 17.08 -10.35 -0.02
C GLY A 265 17.31 -10.50 -1.52
N VAL A 266 16.45 -9.88 -2.36
CA VAL A 266 16.56 -10.00 -3.83
C VAL A 266 17.93 -9.56 -4.36
N ASP A 267 18.54 -8.52 -3.80
CA ASP A 267 19.87 -8.06 -4.20
C ASP A 267 20.96 -9.13 -3.93
N GLY A 268 20.81 -9.88 -2.84
CA GLY A 268 21.69 -11.00 -2.50
C GLY A 268 21.55 -12.14 -3.52
N VAL A 269 20.31 -12.52 -3.83
CA VAL A 269 20.03 -13.54 -4.86
C VAL A 269 20.63 -13.12 -6.20
N LEU A 270 20.43 -11.87 -6.63
CA LEU A 270 20.98 -11.35 -7.89
C LEU A 270 22.50 -11.41 -7.93
N ARG A 271 23.19 -11.06 -6.83
CA ARG A 271 24.66 -11.17 -6.78
C ARG A 271 25.13 -12.61 -6.97
N ALA A 272 24.51 -13.55 -6.28
CA ALA A 272 24.85 -14.97 -6.40
C ALA A 272 24.54 -15.54 -7.80
N LEU A 273 23.41 -15.18 -8.41
CA LEU A 273 23.07 -15.56 -9.80
C LEU A 273 24.10 -15.02 -10.80
N ARG A 274 24.51 -13.76 -10.66
CA ARG A 274 25.56 -13.14 -11.52
C ARG A 274 26.90 -13.83 -11.37
N GLU A 275 27.31 -14.18 -10.15
CA GLU A 275 28.52 -14.93 -9.88
C GLU A 275 28.46 -16.33 -10.48
N HIS A 276 27.36 -17.05 -10.29
CA HIS A 276 27.13 -18.35 -10.87
C HIS A 276 27.22 -18.33 -12.40
N ARG A 277 26.61 -17.33 -13.03
CA ARG A 277 26.67 -17.14 -14.49
C ARG A 277 28.09 -16.96 -15.03
N LYS A 278 28.94 -16.23 -14.31
CA LYS A 278 30.33 -16.03 -14.72
C LYS A 278 31.15 -17.30 -14.67
N ASN A 279 30.82 -18.20 -13.75
CA ASN A 279 31.60 -19.40 -13.47
C ASN A 279 31.06 -20.67 -14.14
N ASN A 280 29.83 -20.62 -14.67
CA ASN A 280 29.12 -21.76 -15.23
C ASN A 280 28.50 -21.42 -16.60
N SER A 281 28.71 -22.34 -17.59
CA SER A 281 28.11 -22.24 -18.93
C SER A 281 26.80 -23.02 -19.09
N GLY A 282 26.30 -23.61 -18.01
CA GLY A 282 25.08 -24.42 -18.01
C GLY A 282 23.77 -23.61 -18.09
N PRO A 283 22.62 -24.29 -18.10
CA PRO A 283 21.31 -23.65 -18.06
C PRO A 283 21.16 -22.76 -16.84
N ARG A 284 20.46 -21.64 -17.01
CA ARG A 284 20.20 -20.68 -15.93
C ARG A 284 18.82 -20.96 -15.33
N PRO A 285 18.66 -20.86 -14.02
CA PRO A 285 17.33 -20.93 -13.42
C PRO A 285 16.49 -19.73 -13.86
N ILE A 286 15.20 -19.97 -14.09
CA ILE A 286 14.23 -18.92 -14.35
C ILE A 286 14.01 -18.14 -13.07
N GLY A 287 14.45 -16.88 -13.05
CA GLY A 287 14.31 -15.99 -11.89
C GLY A 287 13.04 -15.15 -11.96
N VAL A 288 12.23 -15.21 -10.92
CA VAL A 288 11.08 -14.31 -10.72
C VAL A 288 11.24 -13.63 -9.35
N ALA A 289 11.11 -12.31 -9.31
CA ALA A 289 11.22 -11.55 -8.06
C ALA A 289 9.98 -10.73 -7.78
N ARG A 290 9.75 -10.41 -6.50
CA ARG A 290 8.81 -9.37 -6.11
C ARG A 290 9.49 -8.03 -6.09
N GLU A 291 8.69 -6.99 -6.40
CA GLU A 291 8.99 -5.57 -6.43
C GLU A 291 10.05 -5.17 -7.47
N LEU A 292 9.68 -4.21 -8.27
CA LEU A 292 10.54 -3.65 -9.30
C LEU A 292 11.38 -2.52 -8.69
N THR A 293 12.55 -2.86 -8.20
CA THR A 293 13.59 -1.88 -7.82
C THR A 293 14.55 -1.64 -8.98
N GLU A 294 15.42 -0.63 -8.87
CA GLU A 294 16.49 -0.40 -9.86
C GLU A 294 17.35 -1.64 -10.08
N ARG A 295 17.69 -2.37 -8.99
CA ARG A 295 18.49 -3.61 -9.06
C ARG A 295 17.74 -4.74 -9.74
N VAL A 296 16.44 -4.86 -9.50
CA VAL A 296 15.59 -5.85 -10.17
C VAL A 296 15.47 -5.51 -11.65
N ARG A 297 15.28 -4.23 -12.00
CA ARG A 297 15.28 -3.76 -13.39
C ARG A 297 16.59 -4.13 -14.11
N GLU A 298 17.74 -3.85 -13.48
CA GLU A 298 19.04 -4.27 -13.99
C GLU A 298 19.10 -5.80 -14.18
N GLY A 299 18.58 -6.56 -13.22
CA GLY A 299 18.50 -8.03 -13.28
C GLY A 299 17.68 -8.54 -14.46
N LEU A 300 16.55 -7.87 -14.77
CA LEU A 300 15.74 -8.16 -15.96
C LEU A 300 16.53 -7.87 -17.25
N LEU A 301 17.13 -6.68 -17.37
CA LEU A 301 17.87 -6.26 -18.55
C LEU A 301 19.13 -7.14 -18.82
N THR A 302 19.74 -7.68 -17.77
CA THR A 302 20.92 -8.56 -17.90
C THR A 302 20.55 -10.05 -18.02
N GLY A 303 19.26 -10.40 -17.93
CA GLY A 303 18.76 -11.78 -18.01
C GLY A 303 19.12 -12.61 -16.77
N ASP A 304 19.34 -11.98 -15.62
CA ASP A 304 19.47 -12.65 -14.32
C ASP A 304 18.10 -12.94 -13.71
N LEU A 305 17.07 -12.14 -14.09
CA LEU A 305 15.67 -12.34 -13.81
C LEU A 305 14.86 -12.34 -15.12
N HIS A 306 13.69 -12.93 -15.08
CA HIS A 306 12.79 -13.10 -16.23
C HIS A 306 11.47 -12.36 -16.03
N ALA A 307 11.05 -12.17 -14.78
CA ALA A 307 9.88 -11.36 -14.45
C ALA A 307 10.03 -10.70 -13.06
N ALA A 308 9.43 -9.52 -12.92
CA ALA A 308 9.19 -8.86 -11.64
C ALA A 308 7.68 -8.67 -11.44
N LEU A 309 7.20 -9.02 -10.27
CA LEU A 309 5.80 -8.95 -9.86
C LEU A 309 5.66 -7.88 -8.77
N SER A 310 5.14 -6.71 -9.13
CA SER A 310 5.29 -5.49 -8.33
C SER A 310 3.97 -4.87 -7.92
N HIS A 311 4.03 -4.09 -6.85
CA HIS A 311 2.99 -3.11 -6.56
C HIS A 311 3.12 -1.91 -7.52
N PRO A 312 2.03 -1.43 -8.12
CA PRO A 312 2.00 -0.14 -8.80
C PRO A 312 2.00 0.97 -7.73
N LEU A 313 3.18 1.35 -7.23
CA LEU A 313 3.35 2.22 -6.06
C LEU A 313 2.53 3.51 -6.09
N PRO A 314 2.41 4.25 -7.22
CA PRO A 314 1.57 5.44 -7.26
C PRO A 314 0.09 5.15 -6.99
N GLN A 315 -0.44 4.06 -7.57
CA GLN A 315 -1.85 3.67 -7.38
C GLN A 315 -2.09 3.14 -5.96
N LEU A 316 -1.17 2.36 -5.42
CA LEU A 316 -1.21 1.86 -4.04
C LEU A 316 -1.23 3.02 -3.04
N ALA A 317 -0.33 3.98 -3.20
CA ALA A 317 -0.23 5.14 -2.33
C ALA A 317 -1.50 6.01 -2.38
N GLN A 318 -2.02 6.28 -3.58
CA GLN A 318 -3.28 7.02 -3.75
C GLN A 318 -4.45 6.31 -3.08
N ALA A 319 -4.58 5.00 -3.27
CA ALA A 319 -5.64 4.20 -2.69
C ALA A 319 -5.57 4.17 -1.16
N LEU A 320 -4.37 3.99 -0.60
CA LEU A 320 -4.15 4.00 0.84
C LEU A 320 -4.48 5.37 1.47
N VAL A 321 -3.93 6.45 0.92
CA VAL A 321 -4.15 7.80 1.46
C VAL A 321 -5.64 8.17 1.39
N ALA A 322 -6.32 7.87 0.28
CA ALA A 322 -7.76 8.08 0.16
C ALA A 322 -8.55 7.26 1.19
N MET A 323 -8.17 6.01 1.43
CA MET A 323 -8.78 5.14 2.45
C MET A 323 -8.57 5.72 3.86
N MET A 324 -7.36 6.20 4.20
CA MET A 324 -7.05 6.81 5.49
C MET A 324 -7.90 8.06 5.73
N VAL A 325 -7.98 8.96 4.74
CA VAL A 325 -8.80 10.18 4.82
C VAL A 325 -10.29 9.83 4.97
N ASN A 326 -10.80 8.89 4.18
CA ASN A 326 -12.21 8.46 4.26
C ASN A 326 -12.59 7.92 5.64
N VAL A 327 -11.72 7.11 6.26
CA VAL A 327 -11.97 6.58 7.62
C VAL A 327 -11.92 7.69 8.67
N LEU A 328 -11.03 8.67 8.54
CA LEU A 328 -10.99 9.83 9.44
C LEU A 328 -12.22 10.72 9.29
N GLU A 329 -12.74 10.89 8.09
CA GLU A 329 -13.94 11.68 7.83
C GLU A 329 -15.24 10.92 8.19
N THR A 330 -15.22 9.57 8.11
CA THR A 330 -16.38 8.72 8.38
C THR A 330 -16.00 7.56 9.31
N PRO A 331 -15.85 7.80 10.62
CA PRO A 331 -15.37 6.79 11.58
C PRO A 331 -16.26 5.54 11.73
N THR A 332 -17.46 5.57 11.21
CA THR A 332 -18.41 4.44 11.20
C THR A 332 -18.17 3.44 10.08
N LEU A 333 -17.22 3.71 9.18
CA LEU A 333 -16.82 2.74 8.16
C LEU A 333 -16.25 1.50 8.83
N GLY A 334 -16.70 0.33 8.39
CA GLY A 334 -16.13 -0.95 8.78
C GLY A 334 -14.71 -1.12 8.22
N LEU A 335 -14.15 -2.32 8.40
CA LEU A 335 -12.85 -2.69 7.84
C LEU A 335 -12.80 -2.40 6.33
N GLN A 336 -11.83 -1.60 5.92
CA GLN A 336 -11.61 -1.24 4.51
C GLN A 336 -10.53 -2.13 3.90
N GLN A 337 -10.69 -2.46 2.62
CA GLN A 337 -9.67 -3.20 1.89
C GLN A 337 -9.55 -2.67 0.46
N THR A 338 -8.33 -2.43 0.02
CA THR A 338 -8.04 -2.07 -1.36
C THR A 338 -6.96 -2.99 -1.90
N ILE A 339 -7.33 -3.78 -2.91
CA ILE A 339 -6.41 -4.61 -3.67
C ILE A 339 -6.10 -3.88 -4.97
N VAL A 340 -4.84 -3.51 -5.16
CA VAL A 340 -4.39 -2.90 -6.41
C VAL A 340 -4.05 -3.97 -7.44
N PRO A 341 -4.11 -3.66 -8.75
CA PRO A 341 -3.74 -4.62 -9.79
C PRO A 341 -2.26 -4.98 -9.68
N LEU A 342 -1.93 -6.23 -9.99
CA LEU A 342 -0.55 -6.68 -10.08
C LEU A 342 0.14 -6.05 -11.29
N ASP A 343 1.26 -5.36 -11.07
CA ASP A 343 2.13 -4.90 -12.13
C ASP A 343 3.19 -5.97 -12.45
N THR A 344 3.27 -6.34 -13.71
CA THR A 344 4.17 -7.39 -14.18
C THR A 344 5.16 -6.83 -15.18
N GLN A 345 6.42 -6.89 -14.86
CA GLN A 345 7.51 -6.42 -15.70
C GLN A 345 8.37 -7.59 -16.20
N THR A 346 8.76 -7.50 -17.46
CA THR A 346 9.65 -8.44 -18.15
C THR A 346 10.84 -7.67 -18.73
N PRO A 347 11.88 -8.33 -19.26
CA PRO A 347 13.00 -7.63 -19.90
C PRO A 347 12.60 -6.61 -20.97
N GLU A 348 11.48 -6.84 -21.66
CA GLU A 348 11.03 -5.96 -22.74
C GLU A 348 10.15 -4.78 -22.26
N SER A 349 9.69 -4.81 -21.00
CA SER A 349 8.81 -3.77 -20.42
C SER A 349 9.44 -3.01 -19.25
N ALA A 350 10.63 -3.41 -18.79
CA ALA A 350 11.30 -2.88 -17.61
C ALA A 350 12.07 -1.56 -17.85
#